data_14d5622dcddaff76512df7d8f9684f82
#
_entry.id   14d5622dcddaff76512df7d8f9684f82
#
_cell.length_a   1.000
_cell.length_b   1.000
_cell.length_c   1.000
_cell.angle_alpha   90.00
_cell.angle_beta   90.00
_cell.angle_gamma   90.00
#
_symmetry.space_group_name_H-M   'P 1'
#
loop_
_entity.id
_entity.type
_entity.pdbx_description
1 polymer ?
#
loop_
_entity_poly.entity_id
_entity_poly.type
_entity_poly.pdbx_seq_one_letter_code
_entity_poly.pdbx_strand_id
1 'polypeptide(L)'
;SYRRGVELELNANITKYFTFNGNITLSQNKVKNYSEFMDNYDIYPGQDTIKHSNTDISFSPNVIAAANFIFKPIKNLEVGFLNKYVGKQYLDNTSNGQRAIHDYLVCDFRVNYTIHTKLIKEINLIAVIYNLSNTQYETNGYNYTYSMSDSNGDKQMYSSNYLAPAAPTNFMVGLNLKF
;
A
#
# COMPACT_ATOMS: atom_id res chain seq x y z
N SER A 1 -23.07 -3.81 1.70
CA SER A 1 -21.77 -3.27 2.13
C SER A 1 -21.90 -1.83 2.59
N TYR A 2 -20.95 -1.38 3.39
CA TYR A 2 -20.82 0.03 3.77
C TYR A 2 -19.37 0.40 3.96
N ARG A 3 -19.07 1.69 3.79
CA ARG A 3 -17.78 2.31 4.09
C ARG A 3 -18.03 3.56 4.93
N ARG A 4 -17.26 3.75 5.98
CA ARG A 4 -17.27 4.95 6.81
C ARG A 4 -15.88 5.20 7.37
N GLY A 5 -15.57 6.45 7.65
CA GLY A 5 -14.23 6.78 8.17
C GLY A 5 -14.07 8.27 8.47
N VAL A 6 -12.88 8.59 8.91
CA VAL A 6 -12.41 9.95 9.16
C VAL A 6 -11.07 10.11 8.47
N GLU A 7 -10.89 11.24 7.82
CA GLU A 7 -9.62 11.66 7.24
C GLU A 7 -9.18 12.96 7.91
N LEU A 8 -7.92 12.99 8.33
CA LEU A 8 -7.27 14.15 8.91
C LEU A 8 -6.09 14.52 8.03
N GLU A 9 -5.95 15.79 7.73
CA GLU A 9 -4.82 16.36 7.00
C GLU A 9 -4.21 17.49 7.81
N LEU A 10 -2.88 17.54 7.87
CA LEU A 10 -2.12 18.60 8.50
C LEU A 10 -1.00 19.07 7.59
N ASN A 11 -0.99 20.37 7.29
CA ASN A 11 0.06 21.05 6.55
C ASN A 11 0.64 22.15 7.46
N ALA A 12 1.92 22.08 7.79
CA ALA A 12 2.55 23.00 8.74
C ALA A 12 3.94 23.46 8.26
N ASN A 13 4.12 24.75 8.13
CA ASN A 13 5.44 25.37 8.01
C ASN A 13 5.98 25.62 9.41
N ILE A 14 6.71 24.64 9.98
CA ILE A 14 7.20 24.68 11.36
C ILE A 14 8.27 25.77 11.51
N THR A 15 9.12 25.91 10.49
CA THR A 15 10.11 27.00 10.39
C THR A 15 10.25 27.41 8.92
N LYS A 16 11.04 28.46 8.64
CA LYS A 16 11.40 28.83 7.25
C LYS A 16 12.20 27.75 6.51
N TYR A 17 12.73 26.78 7.25
CA TYR A 17 13.54 25.69 6.70
C TYR A 17 12.85 24.34 6.74
N PHE A 18 11.77 24.19 7.47
CA PHE A 18 11.16 22.90 7.73
C PHE A 18 9.63 22.95 7.57
N THR A 19 9.12 22.12 6.66
CA THR A 19 7.69 21.92 6.41
C THR A 19 7.31 20.48 6.68
N PHE A 20 6.18 20.27 7.29
CA PHE A 20 5.55 18.97 7.49
C PHE A 20 4.21 18.93 6.76
N ASN A 21 3.97 17.89 5.99
CA ASN A 21 2.66 17.59 5.42
C ASN A 21 2.32 16.15 5.77
N GLY A 22 1.17 15.93 6.35
CA GLY A 22 0.74 14.60 6.75
C GLY A 22 -0.75 14.40 6.60
N ASN A 23 -1.16 13.17 6.32
CA ASN A 23 -2.54 12.75 6.37
C ASN A 23 -2.67 11.37 7.00
N ILE A 24 -3.83 11.12 7.57
CA ILE A 24 -4.24 9.80 8.06
C ILE A 24 -5.71 9.58 7.75
N THR A 25 -6.01 8.43 7.17
CA THR A 25 -7.36 7.94 6.94
C THR A 25 -7.60 6.74 7.85
N LEU A 26 -8.62 6.83 8.69
CA LEU A 26 -9.12 5.74 9.52
C LEU A 26 -10.49 5.35 9.00
N SER A 27 -10.65 4.11 8.54
CA SER A 27 -11.88 3.67 7.89
C SER A 27 -12.36 2.31 8.38
N GLN A 28 -13.65 2.07 8.18
CA GLN A 28 -14.28 0.77 8.35
C GLN A 28 -15.01 0.41 7.06
N ASN A 29 -14.60 -0.68 6.44
CA ASN A 29 -15.05 -1.11 5.13
C ASN A 29 -15.62 -2.53 5.27
N LYS A 30 -16.97 -2.69 5.24
CA LYS A 30 -17.61 -3.96 5.60
C LYS A 30 -18.62 -4.45 4.56
N VAL A 31 -18.66 -5.77 4.41
CA VAL A 31 -19.73 -6.50 3.73
C VAL A 31 -20.59 -7.17 4.80
N LYS A 32 -21.89 -6.85 4.83
CA LYS A 32 -22.81 -7.41 5.85
C LYS A 32 -23.04 -8.91 5.68
N ASN A 33 -23.29 -9.33 4.45
CA ASN A 33 -23.52 -10.74 4.10
C ASN A 33 -22.69 -11.04 2.84
N TYR A 34 -21.84 -12.02 2.93
CA TYR A 34 -21.01 -12.49 1.83
C TYR A 34 -21.12 -14.00 1.69
N SER A 35 -21.34 -14.50 0.48
CA SER A 35 -21.29 -15.92 0.18
C SER A 35 -20.00 -16.20 -0.58
N GLU A 36 -19.11 -16.98 0.01
CA GLU A 36 -17.92 -17.51 -0.62
C GLU A 36 -18.30 -18.78 -1.37
N PHE A 37 -17.92 -18.85 -2.65
CA PHE A 37 -18.05 -20.05 -3.47
C PHE A 37 -16.66 -20.63 -3.68
N MET A 38 -16.48 -21.86 -3.29
CA MET A 38 -15.20 -22.55 -3.31
C MET A 38 -15.32 -23.82 -4.11
N ASP A 39 -14.39 -24.05 -5.03
CA ASP A 39 -14.40 -25.26 -5.85
C ASP A 39 -14.27 -26.51 -4.99
N ASN A 40 -15.11 -27.52 -5.28
CA ASN A 40 -15.10 -28.80 -4.60
C ASN A 40 -14.64 -29.87 -5.57
N TYR A 41 -13.43 -30.40 -5.39
CA TYR A 41 -12.83 -31.36 -6.31
C TYR A 41 -13.34 -32.80 -6.12
N ASP A 42 -14.09 -33.07 -5.08
CA ASP A 42 -14.75 -34.39 -4.90
C ASP A 42 -16.01 -34.51 -5.76
N ILE A 43 -16.57 -33.38 -6.23
CA ILE A 43 -17.83 -33.30 -6.98
C ILE A 43 -17.61 -32.41 -8.20
N TYR A 44 -17.65 -32.97 -9.41
CA TYR A 44 -17.48 -32.16 -10.62
C TYR A 44 -18.76 -32.14 -11.49
N PRO A 45 -19.19 -30.95 -11.93
CA PRO A 45 -18.83 -29.62 -11.43
C PRO A 45 -19.51 -29.36 -10.08
N GLY A 46 -18.74 -28.92 -9.08
CA GLY A 46 -19.28 -28.68 -7.76
C GLY A 46 -18.58 -27.54 -7.03
N GLN A 47 -19.36 -26.85 -6.18
CA GLN A 47 -18.85 -25.79 -5.32
C GLN A 47 -19.43 -25.93 -3.92
N ASP A 48 -18.60 -25.64 -2.93
CA ASP A 48 -19.04 -25.42 -1.57
C ASP A 48 -19.40 -23.94 -1.38
N THR A 49 -20.44 -23.69 -0.60
CA THR A 49 -20.85 -22.33 -0.26
C THR A 49 -20.68 -22.09 1.22
N ILE A 50 -19.89 -21.09 1.58
CA ILE A 50 -19.68 -20.64 2.97
C ILE A 50 -20.29 -19.25 3.12
N LYS A 51 -21.14 -19.07 4.14
CA LYS A 51 -21.75 -17.78 4.43
C LYS A 51 -20.95 -17.05 5.50
N HIS A 52 -20.57 -15.81 5.19
CA HIS A 52 -19.86 -14.91 6.09
C HIS A 52 -20.74 -13.70 6.43
N SER A 53 -20.56 -13.14 7.62
CA SER A 53 -21.27 -11.94 8.05
C SER A 53 -20.32 -10.89 8.60
N ASN A 54 -20.57 -9.63 8.25
CA ASN A 54 -19.82 -8.46 8.72
C ASN A 54 -18.30 -8.54 8.49
N THR A 55 -17.91 -9.01 7.32
CA THR A 55 -16.51 -9.17 6.90
C THR A 55 -15.93 -7.88 6.30
N ASP A 56 -14.61 -7.79 6.25
CA ASP A 56 -13.92 -6.67 5.61
C ASP A 56 -13.97 -6.79 4.09
N ILE A 57 -14.05 -5.65 3.42
CA ILE A 57 -13.95 -5.58 1.95
C ILE A 57 -12.50 -5.82 1.55
N SER A 58 -12.30 -6.69 0.55
CA SER A 58 -10.97 -6.95 -0.03
C SER A 58 -10.28 -5.66 -0.48
N PHE A 59 -8.95 -5.62 -0.36
CA PHE A 59 -8.10 -4.49 -0.75
C PHE A 59 -8.56 -3.13 -0.17
N SER A 60 -9.13 -3.15 1.03
CA SER A 60 -9.64 -1.95 1.69
C SER A 60 -9.05 -1.84 3.10
N PRO A 61 -7.82 -1.35 3.25
CA PRO A 61 -7.17 -1.23 4.54
C PRO A 61 -7.94 -0.24 5.43
N ASN A 62 -7.97 -0.51 6.73
CA ASN A 62 -8.65 0.35 7.68
C ASN A 62 -7.83 1.58 8.10
N VAL A 63 -6.52 1.55 7.84
CA VAL A 63 -5.59 2.64 8.13
C VAL A 63 -4.70 2.89 6.92
N ILE A 64 -4.66 4.13 6.46
CA ILE A 64 -3.67 4.63 5.50
C ILE A 64 -3.14 5.94 6.06
N ALA A 65 -1.82 6.10 6.07
CA ALA A 65 -1.19 7.34 6.52
C ALA A 65 -0.01 7.71 5.61
N ALA A 66 0.22 9.01 5.46
CA ALA A 66 1.42 9.53 4.83
C ALA A 66 1.98 10.71 5.63
N ALA A 67 3.30 10.82 5.67
CA ALA A 67 4.00 11.92 6.31
C ALA A 67 5.19 12.35 5.44
N ASN A 68 5.18 13.60 5.00
CA ASN A 68 6.23 14.19 4.20
C ASN A 68 6.94 15.28 5.02
N PHE A 69 8.23 15.07 5.29
CA PHE A 69 9.12 15.99 5.96
C PHE A 69 9.99 16.67 4.91
N ILE A 70 9.86 17.99 4.78
CA ILE A 70 10.58 18.77 3.77
C ILE A 70 11.53 19.72 4.49
N PHE A 71 12.81 19.61 4.18
CA PHE A 71 13.87 20.46 4.73
C PHE A 71 14.52 21.30 3.62
N LYS A 72 14.62 22.61 3.82
CA LYS A 72 15.20 23.60 2.91
C LYS A 72 16.40 24.28 3.57
N PRO A 73 17.58 23.60 3.65
CA PRO A 73 18.73 24.10 4.41
C PRO A 73 19.33 25.37 3.84
N ILE A 74 19.29 25.51 2.52
CA ILE A 74 19.77 26.69 1.78
C ILE A 74 18.80 27.02 0.66
N LYS A 75 18.97 28.21 0.08
CA LYS A 75 18.18 28.63 -1.09
C LYS A 75 18.30 27.60 -2.21
N ASN A 76 17.17 27.27 -2.84
CA ASN A 76 17.05 26.38 -3.99
C ASN A 76 17.37 24.87 -3.72
N LEU A 77 17.68 24.46 -2.50
CA LEU A 77 17.84 23.07 -2.11
C LEU A 77 16.67 22.63 -1.24
N GLU A 78 16.02 21.55 -1.67
CA GLU A 78 14.95 20.88 -0.94
C GLU A 78 15.29 19.40 -0.76
N VAL A 79 15.21 18.92 0.48
CA VAL A 79 15.39 17.53 0.86
C VAL A 79 14.10 17.04 1.48
N GLY A 80 13.57 15.94 1.01
CA GLY A 80 12.30 15.38 1.46
C GLY A 80 12.42 13.93 1.89
N PHE A 81 11.67 13.58 2.95
CA PHE A 81 11.41 12.20 3.36
C PHE A 81 9.90 11.98 3.31
N LEU A 82 9.47 11.12 2.40
CA LEU A 82 8.08 10.74 2.24
C LEU A 82 7.89 9.34 2.82
N ASN A 83 7.09 9.25 3.88
CA ASN A 83 6.75 8.00 4.55
C ASN A 83 5.30 7.66 4.24
N LYS A 84 5.03 6.42 3.87
CA LYS A 84 3.69 5.90 3.60
C LYS A 84 3.47 4.62 4.36
N TYR A 85 2.44 4.60 5.19
CA TYR A 85 1.93 3.43 5.88
C TYR A 85 0.62 2.96 5.26
N VAL A 86 0.51 1.68 5.02
CA VAL A 86 -0.73 1.02 4.59
C VAL A 86 -0.98 -0.14 5.54
N GLY A 87 -2.14 -0.14 6.17
CA GLY A 87 -2.57 -1.20 7.06
C GLY A 87 -2.87 -2.51 6.33
N LYS A 88 -3.01 -3.58 7.09
CA LYS A 88 -3.36 -4.91 6.58
C LYS A 88 -4.55 -4.87 5.65
N GLN A 89 -4.48 -5.65 4.56
CA GLN A 89 -5.54 -5.81 3.56
C GLN A 89 -5.86 -7.29 3.38
N TYR A 90 -7.14 -7.61 3.21
CA TYR A 90 -7.55 -8.96 2.87
C TYR A 90 -7.56 -9.16 1.36
N LEU A 91 -7.19 -10.35 0.90
CA LEU A 91 -7.20 -10.72 -0.53
C LEU A 91 -8.61 -10.98 -1.04
N ASP A 92 -9.53 -11.33 -0.13
CA ASP A 92 -10.94 -11.61 -0.41
C ASP A 92 -11.85 -11.01 0.66
N ASN A 93 -13.17 -11.21 0.51
CA ASN A 93 -14.16 -10.67 1.43
C ASN A 93 -14.50 -11.62 2.60
N THR A 94 -13.62 -12.54 2.96
CA THR A 94 -13.86 -13.50 4.04
C THR A 94 -13.38 -13.01 5.40
N SER A 95 -12.53 -12.01 5.47
CA SER A 95 -11.78 -11.57 6.66
C SER A 95 -10.86 -12.66 7.24
N ASN A 96 -10.48 -13.64 6.43
CA ASN A 96 -9.52 -14.66 6.85
C ASN A 96 -8.11 -14.05 6.98
N GLY A 97 -7.55 -14.06 8.20
CA GLY A 97 -6.23 -13.49 8.47
C GLY A 97 -5.08 -14.16 7.72
N GLN A 98 -5.24 -15.41 7.29
CA GLN A 98 -4.26 -16.13 6.47
C GLN A 98 -4.31 -15.71 4.99
N ARG A 99 -5.43 -15.10 4.54
CA ARG A 99 -5.64 -14.61 3.17
C ARG A 99 -5.50 -13.08 3.15
N ALA A 100 -4.33 -12.60 3.53
CA ALA A 100 -4.09 -11.17 3.70
C ALA A 100 -2.71 -10.75 3.22
N ILE A 101 -2.60 -9.50 2.84
CA ILE A 101 -1.36 -8.76 2.68
C ILE A 101 -1.07 -8.06 3.99
N HIS A 102 0.16 -8.19 4.51
CA HIS A 102 0.59 -7.54 5.73
C HIS A 102 0.63 -6.01 5.58
N ASP A 103 0.53 -5.33 6.68
CA ASP A 103 0.78 -3.88 6.72
C ASP A 103 2.25 -3.58 6.44
N TYR A 104 2.50 -2.41 5.89
CA TYR A 104 3.85 -1.98 5.56
C TYR A 104 4.04 -0.47 5.71
N LEU A 105 5.30 -0.10 5.98
CA LEU A 105 5.79 1.26 5.98
C LEU A 105 6.93 1.39 4.97
N VAL A 106 6.79 2.32 4.03
CA VAL A 106 7.82 2.63 3.02
C VAL A 106 8.24 4.07 3.17
N CYS A 107 9.54 4.31 3.07
CA CYS A 107 10.14 5.63 3.11
C CYS A 107 10.88 5.91 1.81
N ASP A 108 10.56 7.03 1.16
CA ASP A 108 11.28 7.55 0.01
C ASP A 108 12.09 8.79 0.42
N PHE A 109 13.26 8.93 -0.18
CA PHE A 109 14.13 10.08 -0.01
C PHE A 109 14.26 10.86 -1.31
N ARG A 110 14.08 12.17 -1.25
CA ARG A 110 14.12 13.05 -2.43
C ARG A 110 15.01 14.25 -2.19
N VAL A 111 15.80 14.60 -3.21
CA VAL A 111 16.57 15.83 -3.25
C VAL A 111 16.22 16.59 -4.53
N ASN A 112 15.92 17.86 -4.38
CA ASN A 112 15.75 18.83 -5.48
C ASN A 112 16.74 19.95 -5.30
N TYR A 113 17.51 20.25 -6.36
CA TYR A 113 18.39 21.39 -6.37
C TYR A 113 18.22 22.20 -7.65
N THR A 114 17.89 23.48 -7.51
CA THR A 114 17.67 24.40 -8.61
C THR A 114 18.83 25.38 -8.74
N ILE A 115 19.48 25.40 -9.89
CA ILE A 115 20.60 26.30 -10.24
C ILE A 115 20.09 27.31 -11.27
N HIS A 116 20.30 28.58 -10.98
CA HIS A 116 20.01 29.65 -11.92
C HIS A 116 21.30 30.13 -12.60
N THR A 117 21.29 30.22 -13.93
CA THR A 117 22.45 30.66 -14.70
C THR A 117 22.06 31.76 -15.70
N LYS A 118 23.06 32.37 -16.33
CA LYS A 118 22.81 33.41 -17.36
C LYS A 118 22.42 32.85 -18.73
N LEU A 119 22.86 31.64 -19.05
CA LEU A 119 22.62 30.98 -20.34
C LEU A 119 21.35 30.13 -20.32
N ILE A 120 21.16 29.40 -19.25
CA ILE A 120 19.98 28.54 -18.99
C ILE A 120 19.29 29.13 -17.79
N LYS A 121 18.05 29.60 -17.94
CA LYS A 121 17.31 30.27 -16.84
C LYS A 121 17.29 29.42 -15.57
N GLU A 122 17.08 28.13 -15.74
CA GLU A 122 16.93 27.21 -14.62
C GLU A 122 17.42 25.81 -14.99
N ILE A 123 18.24 25.23 -14.14
CA ILE A 123 18.66 23.82 -14.18
C ILE A 123 18.13 23.18 -12.90
N ASN A 124 17.21 22.25 -13.02
CA ASN A 124 16.67 21.54 -11.85
C ASN A 124 17.18 20.10 -11.84
N LEU A 125 17.95 19.77 -10.80
CA LEU A 125 18.48 18.44 -10.52
C LEU A 125 17.55 17.76 -9.52
N ILE A 126 17.08 16.56 -9.86
CA ILE A 126 16.21 15.74 -9.02
C ILE A 126 16.89 14.40 -8.79
N ALA A 127 16.99 13.98 -7.55
CA ALA A 127 17.37 12.62 -7.17
C ALA A 127 16.32 12.05 -6.23
N VAL A 128 15.91 10.82 -6.48
CA VAL A 128 14.94 10.11 -5.65
C VAL A 128 15.48 8.72 -5.36
N ILE A 129 15.44 8.30 -4.11
CA ILE A 129 15.63 6.93 -3.68
C ILE A 129 14.28 6.43 -3.18
N TYR A 130 13.71 5.48 -3.88
CA TYR A 130 12.47 4.81 -3.49
C TYR A 130 12.78 3.66 -2.54
N ASN A 131 11.89 3.45 -1.58
CA ASN A 131 12.01 2.39 -0.59
C ASN A 131 13.39 2.38 0.10
N LEU A 132 13.75 3.51 0.70
CA LEU A 132 15.06 3.74 1.34
C LEU A 132 15.41 2.67 2.40
N SER A 133 14.40 2.17 3.10
CA SER A 133 14.53 1.14 4.15
C SER A 133 14.67 -0.28 3.58
N ASN A 134 14.52 -0.47 2.28
CA ASN A 134 14.46 -1.78 1.61
C ASN A 134 13.42 -2.72 2.24
N THR A 135 12.27 -2.15 2.61
CA THR A 135 11.15 -2.92 3.15
C THR A 135 10.65 -3.90 2.10
N GLN A 136 10.57 -5.17 2.46
CA GLN A 136 9.91 -6.18 1.62
C GLN A 136 8.42 -6.12 1.89
N TYR A 137 7.63 -5.86 0.86
CA TYR A 137 6.17 -5.74 0.98
C TYR A 137 5.50 -6.08 -0.33
N GLU A 138 4.22 -6.40 -0.24
CA GLU A 138 3.35 -6.67 -1.39
C GLU A 138 2.23 -5.62 -1.42
N THR A 139 1.82 -5.26 -2.64
CA THR A 139 0.73 -4.29 -2.84
C THR A 139 -0.52 -4.92 -3.42
N ASN A 140 -0.40 -6.13 -3.97
CA ASN A 140 -1.48 -6.84 -4.63
C ASN A 140 -1.26 -8.35 -4.52
N GLY A 141 -2.30 -9.12 -4.87
CA GLY A 141 -2.26 -10.57 -4.90
C GLY A 141 -3.66 -11.16 -5.06
N TYR A 142 -3.74 -12.46 -5.01
CA TYR A 142 -5.02 -13.18 -4.92
C TYR A 142 -4.85 -14.45 -4.08
N ASN A 143 -5.96 -14.94 -3.58
CA ASN A 143 -6.03 -16.23 -2.90
C ASN A 143 -6.82 -17.21 -3.77
N TYR A 144 -6.34 -18.44 -3.86
CA TYR A 144 -7.09 -19.55 -4.42
C TYR A 144 -7.33 -20.58 -3.32
N THR A 145 -8.61 -20.93 -3.14
CA THR A 145 -9.04 -21.89 -2.11
C THR A 145 -9.97 -22.92 -2.76
N TYR A 146 -9.77 -24.18 -2.42
CA TYR A 146 -10.61 -25.28 -2.84
C TYR A 146 -10.75 -26.33 -1.72
N SER A 147 -11.75 -27.17 -1.81
CA SER A 147 -11.92 -28.33 -0.94
C SER A 147 -11.70 -29.64 -1.70
N MET A 148 -11.10 -30.60 -1.02
CA MET A 148 -10.89 -31.96 -1.52
C MET A 148 -10.71 -32.91 -0.34
N SER A 149 -11.19 -34.13 -0.43
CA SER A 149 -10.97 -35.17 0.58
C SER A 149 -9.51 -35.63 0.58
N ASP A 150 -8.95 -35.84 1.76
CA ASP A 150 -7.63 -36.43 1.92
C ASP A 150 -7.66 -37.96 1.71
N SER A 151 -6.52 -38.64 1.89
CA SER A 151 -6.38 -40.10 1.73
C SER A 151 -7.25 -40.92 2.68
N ASN A 152 -7.76 -40.34 3.78
CA ASN A 152 -8.63 -40.97 4.73
C ASN A 152 -10.12 -40.74 4.42
N GLY A 153 -10.42 -39.90 3.40
CA GLY A 153 -11.77 -39.49 3.04
C GLY A 153 -12.27 -38.27 3.80
N ASP A 154 -11.42 -37.64 4.62
CA ASP A 154 -11.78 -36.45 5.38
C ASP A 154 -11.64 -35.20 4.52
N LYS A 155 -12.73 -34.42 4.44
CA LYS A 155 -12.76 -33.19 3.63
C LYS A 155 -11.82 -32.12 4.22
N GLN A 156 -10.87 -31.69 3.41
CA GLN A 156 -9.88 -30.67 3.75
C GLN A 156 -10.06 -29.43 2.88
N MET A 157 -9.67 -28.28 3.43
CA MET A 157 -9.62 -27.00 2.72
C MET A 157 -8.16 -26.64 2.43
N TYR A 158 -7.87 -26.43 1.16
CA TYR A 158 -6.55 -26.01 0.69
C TYR A 158 -6.61 -24.55 0.25
N SER A 159 -5.66 -23.76 0.71
CA SER A 159 -5.63 -22.31 0.45
C SER A 159 -4.21 -21.85 0.16
N SER A 160 -4.04 -21.10 -0.92
CA SER A 160 -2.73 -20.57 -1.34
C SER A 160 -2.85 -19.10 -1.72
N ASN A 161 -1.92 -18.29 -1.21
CA ASN A 161 -1.79 -16.88 -1.59
C ASN A 161 -0.74 -16.73 -2.70
N TYR A 162 -1.06 -15.93 -3.70
CA TYR A 162 -0.17 -15.51 -4.77
C TYR A 162 -0.02 -14.01 -4.68
N LEU A 163 1.13 -13.56 -4.19
CA LEU A 163 1.39 -12.16 -3.87
C LEU A 163 2.32 -11.53 -4.92
N ALA A 164 2.08 -10.26 -5.22
CA ALA A 164 2.90 -9.45 -6.12
C ALA A 164 3.85 -8.59 -5.30
N PRO A 165 5.17 -8.93 -5.27
CA PRO A 165 6.14 -8.14 -4.52
C PRO A 165 6.34 -6.77 -5.14
N ALA A 166 6.52 -5.77 -4.29
CA ALA A 166 6.89 -4.43 -4.71
C ALA A 166 8.41 -4.34 -4.97
N ALA A 167 8.81 -3.26 -5.63
CA ALA A 167 10.22 -3.03 -5.93
C ALA A 167 11.05 -2.84 -4.65
N PRO A 168 12.25 -3.44 -4.57
CA PRO A 168 13.21 -3.14 -3.52
C PRO A 168 13.72 -1.71 -3.66
N THR A 169 14.68 -1.31 -2.83
CA THR A 169 15.33 0.00 -2.97
C THR A 169 15.80 0.22 -4.40
N ASN A 170 15.37 1.31 -4.98
CA ASN A 170 15.77 1.74 -6.32
C ASN A 170 15.88 3.26 -6.36
N PHE A 171 16.46 3.81 -7.44
CA PHE A 171 16.67 5.26 -7.53
C PHE A 171 16.38 5.80 -8.92
N MET A 172 16.10 7.09 -8.96
CA MET A 172 15.94 7.86 -10.17
C MET A 172 16.70 9.17 -10.07
N VAL A 173 17.34 9.60 -11.17
CA VAL A 173 17.95 10.91 -11.32
C VAL A 173 17.33 11.61 -12.52
N GLY A 174 16.94 12.86 -12.35
CA GLY A 174 16.33 13.69 -13.38
C GLY A 174 17.04 15.03 -13.55
N LEU A 175 17.05 15.54 -14.79
CA LEU A 175 17.55 16.84 -15.14
C LEU A 175 16.49 17.57 -15.97
N ASN A 176 16.05 18.73 -15.47
CA ASN A 176 15.15 19.63 -16.22
C ASN A 176 15.87 20.92 -16.54
N LEU A 177 15.81 21.34 -17.81
CA LEU A 177 16.43 22.59 -18.31
C LEU A 177 15.33 23.54 -18.80
N LYS A 178 15.40 24.78 -18.35
CA LYS A 178 14.51 25.86 -18.79
C LYS A 178 15.34 26.98 -19.40
N PHE A 179 15.11 27.26 -20.68
CA PHE A 179 15.78 28.30 -21.46
C PHE A 179 15.04 29.64 -21.43
#